data_6420dc17fb1128ec9d9921682de62add
#
_entry.id   6420dc17fb1128ec9d9921682de62add
#
_cell.length_a   1.000
_cell.length_b   1.000
_cell.length_c   1.000
_cell.angle_alpha   90.00
_cell.angle_beta   90.00
_cell.angle_gamma   90.00
#
_symmetry.space_group_name_H-M   'P 1'
#
loop_
_entity.id
_entity.type
_entity.pdbx_description
1 polymer ?
#
loop_
_entity_poly.entity_id
_entity_poly.type
_entity_poly.pdbx_seq_one_letter_code
_entity_poly.pdbx_strand_id
1 'polypeptide(L)'
;MMYFPVFTQIEGKRCLIVGGGKVAARKVHTLLQYGADIVVIAKKVCDEIKEILPEKSIFEDFIKNEESDFLEKEIQKAFLVVAATSSREENHRAAELCHAYHILVNVADSEAESSFIFPSVVR
;
A
#
# COMPACT_ATOMS: atom_id res chain seq x y z
N MET A 1 -0.99 21.95 0.60
CA MET A 1 -1.96 21.00 1.10
C MET A 1 -2.02 20.98 2.60
N MET A 2 -3.22 20.91 3.10
CA MET A 2 -3.43 20.95 4.54
C MET A 2 -3.90 19.60 5.04
N TYR A 3 -3.14 19.02 5.96
CA TYR A 3 -3.50 17.76 6.58
C TYR A 3 -3.88 17.96 8.02
N PHE A 4 -4.98 17.31 8.42
CA PHE A 4 -5.40 17.32 9.79
C PHE A 4 -4.81 16.09 10.49
N PRO A 5 -4.03 16.26 11.56
CA PRO A 5 -3.40 15.10 12.18
C PRO A 5 -4.43 14.24 12.91
N VAL A 6 -4.37 12.94 12.63
CA VAL A 6 -5.26 11.95 13.22
C VAL A 6 -4.42 10.73 13.61
N PHE A 7 -4.68 10.19 14.78
CA PHE A 7 -4.09 8.93 15.18
C PHE A 7 -5.13 7.85 15.06
N THR A 8 -4.81 6.80 14.30
CA THR A 8 -5.76 5.72 14.11
C THR A 8 -5.11 4.40 14.50
N GLN A 9 -5.93 3.50 15.01
CA GLN A 9 -5.45 2.17 15.38
C GLN A 9 -5.50 1.25 14.19
N ILE A 10 -4.36 0.67 13.83
CA ILE A 10 -4.30 -0.23 12.68
C ILE A 10 -3.96 -1.66 13.05
N GLU A 11 -3.82 -1.95 14.32
CA GLU A 11 -3.50 -3.30 14.77
C GLU A 11 -4.54 -4.29 14.25
N GLY A 12 -4.07 -5.33 13.55
CA GLY A 12 -4.95 -6.34 12.97
C GLY A 12 -5.73 -5.89 11.75
N LYS A 13 -5.61 -4.64 11.34
CA LYS A 13 -6.34 -4.16 10.16
C LYS A 13 -5.53 -4.38 8.91
N ARG A 14 -6.23 -4.69 7.83
CA ARG A 14 -5.56 -5.01 6.56
C ARG A 14 -5.02 -3.75 5.91
N CYS A 15 -3.72 -3.75 5.64
CA CYS A 15 -3.06 -2.68 4.91
C CYS A 15 -2.49 -3.28 3.62
N LEU A 16 -2.91 -2.73 2.50
CA LEU A 16 -2.52 -3.24 1.19
C LEU A 16 -1.38 -2.40 0.63
N ILE A 17 -0.31 -3.08 0.23
CA ILE A 17 0.84 -2.43 -0.39
C ILE A 17 0.87 -2.80 -1.86
N VAL A 18 0.76 -1.84 -2.73
CA VAL A 18 0.86 -2.04 -4.17
C VAL A 18 2.26 -1.60 -4.58
N GLY A 19 3.11 -2.57 -4.81
CA GLY A 19 4.53 -2.33 -5.10
C GLY A 19 5.39 -3.27 -4.29
N GLY A 20 6.59 -3.55 -4.78
CA GLY A 20 7.46 -4.54 -4.15
C GLY A 20 8.92 -4.18 -4.05
N GLY A 21 9.28 -2.92 -4.24
CA GLY A 21 10.66 -2.47 -4.18
C GLY A 21 11.04 -1.91 -2.83
N LYS A 22 12.11 -1.12 -2.80
CA LYS A 22 12.65 -0.58 -1.55
C LYS A 22 11.72 0.39 -0.85
N VAL A 23 11.01 1.21 -1.62
CA VAL A 23 10.07 2.17 -1.04
C VAL A 23 8.93 1.41 -0.37
N ALA A 24 8.40 0.40 -1.06
CA ALA A 24 7.35 -0.45 -0.50
C ALA A 24 7.86 -1.15 0.76
N ALA A 25 9.07 -1.66 0.74
CA ALA A 25 9.65 -2.36 1.90
C ALA A 25 9.70 -1.47 3.13
N ARG A 26 10.09 -0.21 2.97
CA ARG A 26 10.13 0.73 4.09
C ARG A 26 8.74 0.95 4.68
N LYS A 27 7.73 1.06 3.83
CA LYS A 27 6.36 1.24 4.31
C LYS A 27 5.87 -0.01 5.04
N VAL A 28 6.23 -1.18 4.52
CA VAL A 28 5.89 -2.45 5.18
C VAL A 28 6.50 -2.48 6.58
N HIS A 29 7.79 -2.15 6.69
CA HIS A 29 8.46 -2.13 8.00
C HIS A 29 7.74 -1.22 8.98
N THR A 30 7.40 -0.02 8.53
CA THR A 30 6.72 0.95 9.38
C THR A 30 5.38 0.41 9.87
N LEU A 31 4.58 -0.10 8.95
CA LEU A 31 3.24 -0.57 9.30
C LEU A 31 3.26 -1.81 10.18
N LEU A 32 4.25 -2.68 10.00
CA LEU A 32 4.39 -3.85 10.85
C LEU A 32 4.63 -3.48 12.30
N GLN A 33 5.31 -2.37 12.54
CA GLN A 33 5.57 -1.91 13.91
C GLN A 33 4.27 -1.59 14.67
N TYR A 34 3.22 -1.31 13.94
CA TYR A 34 1.92 -0.99 14.54
C TYR A 34 0.93 -2.14 14.46
N GLY A 35 1.42 -3.33 14.11
CA GLY A 35 0.60 -4.54 14.15
C GLY A 35 -0.35 -4.71 12.97
N ALA A 36 -0.09 -4.04 11.86
CA ALA A 36 -0.95 -4.17 10.68
C ALA A 36 -0.88 -5.56 10.07
N ASP A 37 -2.00 -5.98 9.48
CA ASP A 37 -2.08 -7.19 8.68
C ASP A 37 -1.78 -6.80 7.24
N ILE A 38 -0.60 -7.13 6.75
CA ILE A 38 -0.11 -6.61 5.48
C ILE A 38 -0.29 -7.59 4.34
N VAL A 39 -0.77 -7.07 3.21
CA VAL A 39 -0.85 -7.82 1.94
C VAL A 39 -0.10 -7.00 0.90
N VAL A 40 0.75 -7.65 0.13
CA VAL A 40 1.54 -7.01 -0.92
C VAL A 40 1.14 -7.55 -2.28
N ILE A 41 0.89 -6.64 -3.21
CA ILE A 41 0.64 -6.99 -4.62
C ILE A 41 1.70 -6.28 -5.45
N ALA A 42 2.45 -7.02 -6.25
CA ALA A 42 3.50 -6.43 -7.09
C ALA A 42 3.86 -7.33 -8.24
N LYS A 43 4.45 -6.76 -9.27
CA LYS A 43 5.00 -7.55 -10.37
C LYS A 43 6.21 -8.33 -9.89
N LYS A 44 7.02 -7.69 -9.05
CA LYS A 44 8.19 -8.32 -8.48
C LYS A 44 8.36 -7.81 -7.07
N VAL A 45 8.65 -8.72 -6.14
CA VAL A 45 8.79 -8.39 -4.74
C VAL A 45 10.24 -8.60 -4.31
N CYS A 46 10.83 -7.61 -3.67
CA CYS A 46 12.22 -7.69 -3.25
C CYS A 46 12.39 -8.68 -2.10
N ASP A 47 13.62 -9.12 -1.91
CA ASP A 47 13.94 -10.12 -0.88
C ASP A 47 13.61 -9.62 0.52
N GLU A 48 13.82 -8.34 0.74
CA GLU A 48 13.56 -7.74 2.04
C GLU A 48 12.11 -7.96 2.48
N ILE A 49 11.17 -7.78 1.56
CA ILE A 49 9.75 -8.02 1.86
C ILE A 49 9.50 -9.50 2.08
N LYS A 50 10.11 -10.35 1.26
CA LYS A 50 9.92 -11.79 1.35
C LYS A 50 10.45 -12.36 2.67
N GLU A 51 11.41 -11.70 3.26
CA GLU A 51 11.98 -12.15 4.53
C GLU A 51 11.11 -11.81 5.72
N ILE A 52 10.29 -10.78 5.60
CA ILE A 52 9.51 -10.30 6.74
C ILE A 52 8.04 -10.60 6.67
N LEU A 53 7.53 -11.01 5.51
CA LEU A 53 6.12 -11.36 5.37
C LEU A 53 5.96 -12.82 4.99
N PRO A 54 4.88 -13.47 5.45
CA PRO A 54 4.63 -14.84 5.03
C PRO A 54 4.23 -14.89 3.55
N GLU A 55 4.51 -16.01 2.92
CA GLU A 55 4.25 -16.19 1.51
C GLU A 55 2.80 -15.93 1.14
N LYS A 56 1.89 -16.30 2.00
CA LYS A 56 0.46 -16.13 1.76
C LYS A 56 0.03 -14.67 1.69
N SER A 57 0.88 -13.76 2.16
CA SER A 57 0.58 -12.32 2.16
C SER A 57 1.12 -11.62 0.92
N ILE A 58 1.81 -12.36 0.04
CA ILE A 58 2.49 -11.77 -1.10
C ILE A 58 1.90 -12.32 -2.39
N PHE A 59 1.43 -11.42 -3.25
CA PHE A 59 0.91 -11.76 -4.56
C PHE A 59 1.83 -11.16 -5.61
N GLU A 60 2.78 -11.96 -6.08
CA GLU A 60 3.81 -11.53 -7.01
C GLU A 60 3.43 -11.97 -8.42
N ASP A 61 3.86 -11.17 -9.39
CA ASP A 61 3.67 -11.50 -10.80
C ASP A 61 2.20 -11.55 -11.23
N PHE A 62 1.40 -10.74 -10.61
CA PHE A 62 0.03 -10.55 -11.05
C PHE A 62 0.02 -9.55 -12.18
N ILE A 63 -0.19 -10.05 -13.39
CA ILE A 63 -0.19 -9.19 -14.55
C ILE A 63 -1.34 -9.58 -15.41
N LYS A 64 -1.98 -8.82 -16.07
CA LYS A 64 -2.99 -9.10 -17.05
C LYS A 64 -4.32 -8.53 -16.67
N ASN A 65 -5.30 -8.88 -17.37
CA ASN A 65 -6.62 -8.29 -17.25
C ASN A 65 -7.29 -8.63 -15.93
N GLU A 66 -7.01 -9.79 -15.42
CA GLU A 66 -7.60 -10.19 -14.14
C GLU A 66 -7.06 -9.36 -12.99
N GLU A 67 -5.89 -8.75 -13.19
CA GLU A 67 -5.29 -7.91 -12.18
C GLU A 67 -6.16 -6.76 -11.78
N SER A 68 -6.80 -6.16 -12.77
CA SER A 68 -7.65 -5.01 -12.53
C SER A 68 -8.74 -5.32 -11.53
N ASP A 69 -9.38 -6.46 -11.73
CA ASP A 69 -10.46 -6.90 -10.86
C ASP A 69 -9.93 -7.32 -9.50
N PHE A 70 -8.79 -8.00 -9.50
CA PHE A 70 -8.17 -8.46 -8.26
C PHE A 70 -7.74 -7.26 -7.40
N LEU A 71 -7.11 -6.27 -8.01
CA LEU A 71 -6.68 -5.08 -7.30
C LEU A 71 -7.87 -4.36 -6.67
N GLU A 72 -8.92 -4.17 -7.43
CA GLU A 72 -10.10 -3.49 -6.93
C GLU A 72 -10.71 -4.22 -5.73
N LYS A 73 -10.79 -5.54 -5.82
CA LYS A 73 -11.32 -6.34 -4.73
C LYS A 73 -10.47 -6.26 -3.48
N GLU A 74 -9.14 -6.25 -3.65
CA GLU A 74 -8.25 -6.14 -2.50
C GLU A 74 -8.32 -4.76 -1.87
N ILE A 75 -8.47 -3.72 -2.68
CA ILE A 75 -8.63 -2.37 -2.17
C ILE A 75 -9.89 -2.28 -1.30
N GLN A 76 -10.98 -2.89 -1.76
CA GLN A 76 -12.23 -2.84 -1.02
C GLN A 76 -12.16 -3.49 0.36
N LYS A 77 -11.22 -4.42 0.53
CA LYS A 77 -11.01 -5.11 1.81
C LYS A 77 -10.04 -4.36 2.73
N ALA A 78 -9.35 -3.37 2.22
CA ALA A 78 -8.26 -2.74 2.95
C ALA A 78 -8.75 -1.61 3.83
N PHE A 79 -8.08 -1.44 4.96
CA PHE A 79 -8.27 -0.27 5.80
C PHE A 79 -7.51 0.91 5.21
N LEU A 80 -6.29 0.66 4.73
CA LEU A 80 -5.53 1.67 4.01
C LEU A 80 -4.66 1.01 2.95
N VAL A 81 -4.24 1.80 1.99
CA VAL A 81 -3.47 1.34 0.84
C VAL A 81 -2.24 2.22 0.66
N VAL A 82 -1.12 1.61 0.31
CA VAL A 82 0.08 2.34 -0.08
C VAL A 82 0.38 1.99 -1.52
N ALA A 83 0.43 2.99 -2.40
CA ALA A 83 0.77 2.79 -3.80
C ALA A 83 2.22 3.23 -3.99
N ALA A 84 3.09 2.27 -4.18
CA ALA A 84 4.54 2.50 -4.23
C ALA A 84 5.20 1.66 -5.32
N THR A 85 4.62 1.68 -6.52
CA THR A 85 5.22 1.03 -7.67
C THR A 85 6.13 2.01 -8.40
N SER A 86 6.91 1.52 -9.35
CA SER A 86 7.71 2.39 -10.21
C SER A 86 6.90 2.98 -11.35
N SER A 87 5.65 2.58 -11.51
CA SER A 87 4.77 3.06 -12.58
C SER A 87 3.84 4.15 -12.07
N ARG A 88 4.00 5.36 -12.63
CA ARG A 88 3.12 6.48 -12.29
C ARG A 88 1.66 6.13 -12.58
N GLU A 89 1.44 5.43 -13.67
CA GLU A 89 0.12 5.03 -14.12
C GLU A 89 -0.55 4.06 -13.13
N GLU A 90 0.20 3.08 -12.66
CA GLU A 90 -0.32 2.12 -11.69
C GLU A 90 -0.62 2.77 -10.35
N ASN A 91 0.26 3.69 -9.93
CA ASN A 91 0.03 4.42 -8.68
C ASN A 91 -1.23 5.29 -8.77
N HIS A 92 -1.40 5.96 -9.92
CA HIS A 92 -2.57 6.78 -10.16
C HIS A 92 -3.85 5.95 -10.14
N ARG A 93 -3.83 4.79 -10.78
CA ARG A 93 -4.99 3.91 -10.81
C ARG A 93 -5.37 3.44 -9.40
N ALA A 94 -4.38 3.06 -8.59
CA ALA A 94 -4.64 2.65 -7.22
C ALA A 94 -5.27 3.80 -6.43
N ALA A 95 -4.76 5.01 -6.63
CA ALA A 95 -5.31 6.19 -5.96
C ALA A 95 -6.76 6.44 -6.35
N GLU A 96 -7.06 6.35 -7.65
CA GLU A 96 -8.42 6.56 -8.13
C GLU A 96 -9.40 5.57 -7.52
N LEU A 97 -9.01 4.31 -7.45
CA LEU A 97 -9.86 3.28 -6.86
C LEU A 97 -10.07 3.54 -5.37
N CYS A 98 -9.01 3.91 -4.67
CA CYS A 98 -9.12 4.20 -3.24
C CYS A 98 -10.05 5.37 -2.98
N HIS A 99 -9.92 6.43 -3.76
CA HIS A 99 -10.79 7.60 -3.60
C HIS A 99 -12.25 7.25 -3.91
N ALA A 100 -12.48 6.42 -4.91
CA ALA A 100 -13.84 6.01 -5.27
C ALA A 100 -14.50 5.20 -4.15
N TYR A 101 -13.74 4.42 -3.41
CA TYR A 101 -14.26 3.57 -2.32
C TYR A 101 -14.03 4.17 -0.95
N HIS A 102 -13.53 5.39 -0.90
CA HIS A 102 -13.27 6.10 0.38
C HIS A 102 -12.30 5.33 1.27
N ILE A 103 -11.25 4.78 0.65
CA ILE A 103 -10.21 4.07 1.37
C ILE A 103 -8.99 4.99 1.45
N LEU A 104 -8.37 5.05 2.62
CA LEU A 104 -7.17 5.86 2.82
C LEU A 104 -6.06 5.38 1.89
N VAL A 105 -5.37 6.32 1.23
CA VAL A 105 -4.28 5.96 0.33
C VAL A 105 -3.09 6.89 0.49
N ASN A 106 -1.90 6.30 0.53
CA ASN A 106 -0.65 7.03 0.44
C ASN A 106 -0.01 6.68 -0.89
N VAL A 107 0.22 7.68 -1.72
CA VAL A 107 0.85 7.48 -3.02
C VAL A 107 2.27 8.00 -2.88
N ALA A 108 3.22 7.08 -2.96
CA ALA A 108 4.62 7.38 -2.60
C ALA A 108 5.24 8.49 -3.44
N ASP A 109 4.82 8.63 -4.69
CA ASP A 109 5.36 9.63 -5.60
C ASP A 109 4.40 10.80 -5.85
N SER A 110 3.32 10.92 -5.07
CA SER A 110 2.37 12.00 -5.32
C SER A 110 1.58 12.34 -4.06
N GLU A 111 1.99 13.38 -3.39
CA GLU A 111 1.26 13.87 -2.22
C GLU A 111 -0.14 14.34 -2.62
N ALA A 112 -0.26 14.91 -3.81
CA ALA A 112 -1.54 15.43 -4.29
C ALA A 112 -2.62 14.35 -4.40
N GLU A 113 -2.21 13.11 -4.66
CA GLU A 113 -3.15 12.00 -4.78
C GLU A 113 -3.35 11.24 -3.47
N SER A 114 -2.59 11.58 -2.45
CA SER A 114 -2.64 10.90 -1.16
C SER A 114 -3.73 11.49 -0.29
N SER A 115 -4.41 10.66 0.48
CA SER A 115 -5.37 11.12 1.47
C SER A 115 -4.79 11.07 2.88
N PHE A 116 -3.63 10.45 3.05
CA PHE A 116 -2.88 10.51 4.30
C PHE A 116 -1.40 10.42 3.98
N ILE A 117 -0.59 10.82 4.91
CA ILE A 117 0.87 10.78 4.74
C ILE A 117 1.49 10.00 5.88
N PHE A 118 2.64 9.41 5.62
CA PHE A 118 3.44 8.83 6.69
C PHE A 118 4.17 9.98 7.38
N PRO A 119 4.13 10.04 8.69
CA PRO A 119 4.85 11.11 9.38
C PRO A 119 6.34 11.00 9.11
N SER A 120 6.96 12.14 9.03
CA SER A 120 8.40 12.19 8.94
C SER A 120 8.93 11.82 10.30
N VAL A 121 9.64 10.74 10.40
CA VAL A 121 10.15 10.28 11.68
C VAL A 121 11.66 10.38 11.69
N VAL A 122 12.16 11.15 12.60
CA VAL A 122 13.60 11.29 12.76
C VAL A 122 14.04 10.37 13.87
N ARG A 123 14.95 9.50 13.57
CA ARG A 123 15.48 8.56 14.56
C ARG A 123 16.89 8.87 14.85
#